data_b47f3fc5de8cf491628511ed4802b031
#
_entry.id   b47f3fc5de8cf491628511ed4802b031
#
_cell.length_a   1.000
_cell.length_b   1.000
_cell.length_c   1.000
_cell.angle_alpha   90.00
_cell.angle_beta   90.00
_cell.angle_gamma   90.00
#
_symmetry.space_group_name_H-M   'P 1'
#
loop_
_entity.id
_entity.type
_entity.pdbx_description
1 polymer ?
#
loop_
_entity_poly.entity_id
_entity_poly.type
_entity_poly.pdbx_seq_one_letter_code
_entity_poly.pdbx_strand_id
1 'polypeptide(L)'
;MEKLTAFVQEHIGDDLTRLILDRKKWPDIDMDLAVSCIQSRRKLKGKVQEWFSNPDLIFPVGLSAEQCSSSATGIYKSGLALRIADGRPFRLADLTGGLGVDSWYFSKKAKQVWYHEMQEKLCIAAEHNFQSLNAENIVVRNIISTPETIDGILSEARPDIVYMDPARRGEGGKKMFLIEECTPDVLTLKEQIFRHCRYILLKLSPMADITMACSRLGGKCREVHIVATGGECKELLIWMDREWAGEYTITAVELPSGYPDMDPASFSFCSSEEKIATASTRPRNDVSGFLFEPGKALMKAGCFNLIAERFDLMKLGVSTHYYVTESTAKADELKPYGKVYMILSAQPLDKRSIKATGAAYPRAEVTARNIPMDTETLRKKLGVTSGDDAHIFGLKSDTRGNLLLITRRY
;
A
#
# COMPACT_ATOMS: atom_id res chain seq x y z
N MET A 1 -11.51 -0.93 33.38
CA MET A 1 -11.47 -1.45 32.00
C MET A 1 -12.84 -1.91 31.53
N GLU A 2 -13.54 -2.82 32.21
CA GLU A 2 -14.85 -3.34 31.80
C GLU A 2 -15.90 -2.25 31.52
N LYS A 3 -15.99 -1.21 32.38
CA LYS A 3 -16.90 -0.09 32.16
C LYS A 3 -16.59 0.68 30.84
N LEU A 4 -15.30 0.88 30.55
CA LEU A 4 -14.87 1.57 29.31
C LEU A 4 -15.21 0.73 28.08
N THR A 5 -14.90 -0.57 28.11
CA THR A 5 -15.19 -1.51 27.02
C THR A 5 -16.70 -1.56 26.73
N ALA A 6 -17.54 -1.71 27.77
CA ALA A 6 -18.99 -1.70 27.61
C ALA A 6 -19.50 -0.38 27.01
N PHE A 7 -19.01 0.77 27.51
CA PHE A 7 -19.36 2.09 27.01
C PHE A 7 -19.00 2.25 25.53
N VAL A 8 -17.78 1.85 25.13
CA VAL A 8 -17.31 1.94 23.74
C VAL A 8 -18.15 1.08 22.80
N GLN A 9 -18.54 -0.13 23.24
CA GLN A 9 -19.42 -1.00 22.45
C GLN A 9 -20.82 -0.42 22.28
N GLU A 10 -21.43 0.09 23.35
CA GLU A 10 -22.77 0.68 23.33
C GLU A 10 -22.84 1.91 22.41
N HIS A 11 -21.79 2.74 22.45
CA HIS A 11 -21.75 4.02 21.74
C HIS A 11 -20.97 4.01 20.41
N ILE A 12 -20.64 2.84 19.87
CA ILE A 12 -19.81 2.71 18.65
C ILE A 12 -20.44 3.42 17.43
N GLY A 13 -21.77 3.60 17.40
CA GLY A 13 -22.52 4.25 16.33
C GLY A 13 -22.85 5.73 16.56
N ASP A 14 -22.62 6.26 17.76
CA ASP A 14 -23.13 7.56 18.21
C ASP A 14 -22.29 8.74 17.68
N ASP A 15 -22.91 9.93 17.67
CA ASP A 15 -22.21 11.16 17.36
C ASP A 15 -21.21 11.52 18.47
N LEU A 16 -19.93 11.59 18.11
CA LEU A 16 -18.84 11.82 19.06
C LEU A 16 -18.89 13.21 19.68
N THR A 17 -19.34 14.22 18.94
CA THR A 17 -19.47 15.59 19.46
C THR A 17 -20.50 15.63 20.57
N ARG A 18 -21.61 14.93 20.37
CA ARG A 18 -22.66 14.79 21.39
C ARG A 18 -22.17 14.05 22.63
N LEU A 19 -21.41 12.96 22.47
CA LEU A 19 -20.82 12.24 23.61
C LEU A 19 -19.89 13.13 24.44
N ILE A 20 -19.03 13.93 23.78
CA ILE A 20 -18.14 14.87 24.46
C ILE A 20 -18.92 15.96 25.22
N LEU A 21 -19.97 16.53 24.63
CA LEU A 21 -20.80 17.55 25.26
C LEU A 21 -21.55 16.99 26.49
N ASP A 22 -22.02 15.76 26.38
CA ASP A 22 -22.80 15.07 27.41
C ASP A 22 -21.92 14.36 28.49
N ARG A 23 -20.59 14.53 28.46
CA ARG A 23 -19.63 13.78 29.32
C ARG A 23 -19.97 13.75 30.81
N LYS A 24 -20.69 14.76 31.33
CA LYS A 24 -21.14 14.81 32.73
C LYS A 24 -22.13 13.70 33.09
N LYS A 25 -22.76 13.05 32.12
CA LYS A 25 -23.68 11.92 32.36
C LYS A 25 -22.93 10.65 32.75
N TRP A 26 -21.62 10.57 32.43
CA TRP A 26 -20.77 9.40 32.69
C TRP A 26 -19.48 9.79 33.46
N PRO A 27 -19.62 10.18 34.76
CA PRO A 27 -18.48 10.68 35.53
C PRO A 27 -17.37 9.63 35.77
N ASP A 28 -17.71 8.34 35.65
CA ASP A 28 -16.78 7.22 35.85
C ASP A 28 -16.04 6.80 34.56
N ILE A 29 -16.33 7.44 33.44
CA ILE A 29 -15.74 7.11 32.13
C ILE A 29 -14.71 8.18 31.75
N ASP A 30 -13.47 7.73 31.44
CA ASP A 30 -12.52 8.59 30.74
C ASP A 30 -13.03 8.84 29.31
N MET A 31 -13.72 9.97 29.14
CA MET A 31 -14.41 10.31 27.88
C MET A 31 -13.40 10.53 26.74
N ASP A 32 -12.22 11.06 27.01
CA ASP A 32 -11.23 11.32 25.95
C ASP A 32 -10.70 9.98 25.42
N LEU A 33 -10.43 9.03 26.31
CA LEU A 33 -10.03 7.67 25.93
C LEU A 33 -11.20 6.93 25.21
N ALA A 34 -12.43 7.03 25.73
CA ALA A 34 -13.60 6.39 25.14
C ALA A 34 -13.84 6.86 23.70
N VAL A 35 -13.82 8.17 23.46
CA VAL A 35 -13.97 8.77 22.12
C VAL A 35 -12.86 8.34 21.19
N SER A 36 -11.61 8.34 21.68
CA SER A 36 -10.46 7.85 20.90
C SER A 36 -10.62 6.38 20.52
N CYS A 37 -11.06 5.53 21.44
CA CYS A 37 -11.34 4.11 21.18
C CYS A 37 -12.48 3.93 20.14
N ILE A 38 -13.56 4.69 20.23
CA ILE A 38 -14.67 4.64 19.28
C ILE A 38 -14.19 5.06 17.87
N GLN A 39 -13.47 6.19 17.76
CA GLN A 39 -12.90 6.65 16.49
C GLN A 39 -11.99 5.60 15.85
N SER A 40 -11.08 5.05 16.66
CA SER A 40 -10.12 4.05 16.20
C SER A 40 -10.81 2.78 15.72
N ARG A 41 -11.78 2.27 16.49
CA ARG A 41 -12.55 1.07 16.09
C ARG A 41 -13.29 1.27 14.78
N ARG A 42 -13.92 2.41 14.56
CA ARG A 42 -14.58 2.73 13.29
C ARG A 42 -13.62 2.67 12.10
N LYS A 43 -12.38 3.14 12.28
CA LYS A 43 -11.33 3.11 11.25
C LYS A 43 -10.72 1.72 11.05
N LEU A 44 -10.70 0.89 12.08
CA LEU A 44 -10.20 -0.48 12.01
C LEU A 44 -11.19 -1.45 11.38
N LYS A 45 -12.49 -1.10 11.32
CA LYS A 45 -13.51 -1.91 10.66
C LYS A 45 -13.15 -2.18 9.21
N GLY A 46 -12.97 -3.46 8.84
CA GLY A 46 -12.54 -3.88 7.50
C GLY A 46 -11.06 -3.60 7.17
N LYS A 47 -10.32 -2.89 8.04
CA LYS A 47 -8.89 -2.63 7.87
C LYS A 47 -8.04 -3.65 8.63
N VAL A 48 -8.37 -3.88 9.92
CA VAL A 48 -7.75 -4.89 10.78
C VAL A 48 -8.88 -5.56 11.57
N GLN A 49 -9.51 -6.55 10.93
CA GLN A 49 -10.74 -7.14 11.44
C GLN A 49 -10.56 -7.83 12.80
N GLU A 50 -9.43 -8.49 13.02
CA GLU A 50 -9.13 -9.16 14.28
C GLU A 50 -9.07 -8.16 15.45
N TRP A 51 -8.52 -6.98 15.21
CA TRP A 51 -8.47 -5.91 16.19
C TRP A 51 -9.84 -5.24 16.41
N PHE A 52 -10.58 -5.05 15.32
CA PHE A 52 -11.96 -4.52 15.41
C PHE A 52 -12.87 -5.43 16.23
N SER A 53 -12.76 -6.75 16.04
CA SER A 53 -13.62 -7.76 16.67
C SER A 53 -13.27 -8.04 18.13
N ASN A 54 -12.08 -7.65 18.61
CA ASN A 54 -11.70 -7.82 20.00
C ASN A 54 -12.14 -6.58 20.83
N PRO A 55 -13.15 -6.70 21.71
CA PRO A 55 -13.69 -5.56 22.46
C PRO A 55 -12.73 -4.99 23.52
N ASP A 56 -11.76 -5.77 23.96
CA ASP A 56 -10.88 -5.41 25.08
C ASP A 56 -9.71 -4.52 24.66
N LEU A 57 -9.48 -4.32 23.35
CA LEU A 57 -8.40 -3.48 22.86
C LEU A 57 -8.63 -2.00 23.14
N ILE A 58 -7.56 -1.29 23.48
CA ILE A 58 -7.55 0.13 23.82
C ILE A 58 -6.79 0.93 22.75
N PHE A 59 -7.28 2.10 22.43
CA PHE A 59 -6.73 2.97 21.40
C PHE A 59 -6.66 4.42 21.90
N PRO A 60 -5.56 4.82 22.58
CA PRO A 60 -5.47 6.13 23.21
C PRO A 60 -5.27 7.29 22.21
N VAL A 61 -4.88 6.98 20.96
CA VAL A 61 -4.59 7.98 19.91
C VAL A 61 -5.32 7.62 18.62
N GLY A 62 -6.41 8.34 18.33
CA GLY A 62 -7.26 8.06 17.16
C GLY A 62 -6.56 8.16 15.80
N LEU A 63 -5.54 9.03 15.66
CA LEU A 63 -4.74 9.18 14.44
C LEU A 63 -3.93 7.91 14.13
N SER A 64 -3.43 7.22 15.15
CA SER A 64 -2.63 6.01 14.97
C SER A 64 -3.42 4.88 14.28
N ALA A 65 -4.73 4.77 14.53
CA ALA A 65 -5.58 3.80 13.84
C ALA A 65 -5.81 4.11 12.36
N GLU A 66 -5.80 5.40 11.99
CA GLU A 66 -5.88 5.81 10.59
C GLU A 66 -4.61 5.44 9.82
N GLN A 67 -3.46 5.66 10.43
CA GLN A 67 -2.14 5.49 9.81
C GLN A 67 -1.62 4.05 9.88
N CYS A 68 -2.14 3.18 10.74
CA CYS A 68 -1.66 1.81 10.88
C CYS A 68 -1.84 0.99 9.60
N SER A 69 -1.10 -0.08 9.48
CA SER A 69 -1.22 -1.08 8.42
C SER A 69 -2.59 -1.77 8.42
N SER A 70 -3.00 -2.26 7.25
CA SER A 70 -4.14 -3.19 7.14
C SER A 70 -3.71 -4.63 7.45
N SER A 71 -4.68 -5.53 7.70
CA SER A 71 -4.41 -6.97 7.82
C SER A 71 -3.60 -7.49 6.63
N ALA A 72 -4.02 -7.17 5.41
CA ALA A 72 -3.33 -7.64 4.21
C ALA A 72 -1.87 -7.19 4.15
N THR A 73 -1.58 -5.92 4.41
CA THR A 73 -0.20 -5.41 4.37
C THR A 73 0.64 -5.90 5.56
N GLY A 74 0.04 -6.08 6.75
CA GLY A 74 0.71 -6.65 7.92
C GLY A 74 1.11 -8.11 7.70
N ILE A 75 0.21 -8.93 7.14
CA ILE A 75 0.47 -10.32 6.77
C ILE A 75 1.59 -10.39 5.73
N TYR A 76 1.53 -9.54 4.69
CA TYR A 76 2.56 -9.49 3.66
C TYR A 76 3.94 -9.16 4.25
N LYS A 77 4.04 -8.13 5.10
CA LYS A 77 5.29 -7.75 5.78
C LYS A 77 5.85 -8.88 6.65
N SER A 78 4.99 -9.56 7.40
CA SER A 78 5.42 -10.69 8.25
C SER A 78 5.94 -11.87 7.40
N GLY A 79 5.31 -12.15 6.26
CA GLY A 79 5.80 -13.12 5.29
C GLY A 79 7.14 -12.72 4.67
N LEU A 80 7.29 -11.44 4.34
CA LEU A 80 8.56 -10.90 3.83
C LEU A 80 9.67 -11.00 4.88
N ALA A 81 9.41 -10.67 6.15
CA ALA A 81 10.38 -10.82 7.23
C ALA A 81 10.83 -12.29 7.41
N LEU A 82 9.89 -13.25 7.32
CA LEU A 82 10.22 -14.66 7.35
C LEU A 82 11.12 -15.07 6.16
N ARG A 83 10.85 -14.54 4.96
CA ARG A 83 11.70 -14.76 3.77
C ARG A 83 13.09 -14.14 3.94
N ILE A 84 13.20 -12.94 4.51
CA ILE A 84 14.48 -12.30 4.87
C ILE A 84 15.29 -13.20 5.81
N ALA A 85 14.63 -13.91 6.73
CA ALA A 85 15.24 -14.86 7.67
C ALA A 85 15.46 -16.26 7.09
N ASP A 86 15.32 -16.47 5.78
CA ASP A 86 15.41 -17.76 5.09
C ASP A 86 14.47 -18.83 5.67
N GLY A 87 13.28 -18.44 6.10
CA GLY A 87 12.27 -19.33 6.71
C GLY A 87 12.60 -19.80 8.13
N ARG A 88 13.69 -19.30 8.74
CA ARG A 88 14.12 -19.66 10.10
C ARG A 88 13.45 -18.80 11.15
N PRO A 89 13.29 -19.29 12.39
CA PRO A 89 12.88 -18.45 13.52
C PRO A 89 13.82 -17.26 13.69
N PHE A 90 13.27 -16.05 13.79
CA PHE A 90 14.05 -14.79 13.85
C PHE A 90 13.58 -13.91 15.01
N ARG A 91 14.45 -13.00 15.43
CA ARG A 91 14.14 -11.87 16.32
C ARG A 91 14.00 -10.61 15.50
N LEU A 92 12.99 -9.79 15.81
CA LEU A 92 12.76 -8.53 15.14
C LEU A 92 12.70 -7.39 16.15
N ALA A 93 13.38 -6.29 15.86
CA ALA A 93 13.20 -5.03 16.59
C ALA A 93 12.41 -4.05 15.70
N ASP A 94 11.21 -3.71 16.14
CA ASP A 94 10.40 -2.63 15.58
C ASP A 94 10.75 -1.34 16.32
N LEU A 95 11.39 -0.40 15.63
CA LEU A 95 11.86 0.87 16.19
C LEU A 95 10.81 1.99 16.12
N THR A 96 9.61 1.68 15.62
CA THR A 96 8.53 2.63 15.31
C THR A 96 7.16 2.04 15.62
N GLY A 97 7.00 1.48 16.80
CA GLY A 97 5.89 0.60 17.19
C GLY A 97 4.47 1.13 16.90
N GLY A 98 4.23 2.42 17.15
CA GLY A 98 2.95 3.07 16.89
C GLY A 98 1.77 2.36 17.54
N LEU A 99 0.72 2.04 16.77
CA LEU A 99 -0.43 1.29 17.29
C LEU A 99 -0.10 -0.19 17.61
N GLY A 100 1.00 -0.74 17.06
CA GLY A 100 1.43 -2.12 17.29
C GLY A 100 0.92 -3.15 16.29
N VAL A 101 0.20 -2.74 15.25
CA VAL A 101 -0.37 -3.67 14.26
C VAL A 101 0.71 -4.46 13.53
N ASP A 102 1.78 -3.80 13.05
CA ASP A 102 2.87 -4.47 12.35
C ASP A 102 3.63 -5.41 13.29
N SER A 103 3.98 -4.96 14.50
CA SER A 103 4.61 -5.80 15.54
C SER A 103 3.77 -7.05 15.85
N TRP A 104 2.44 -6.93 15.92
CA TRP A 104 1.55 -8.06 16.15
C TRP A 104 1.57 -9.05 14.97
N TYR A 105 1.57 -8.58 13.71
CA TYR A 105 1.70 -9.48 12.56
C TYR A 105 3.08 -10.14 12.50
N PHE A 106 4.15 -9.42 12.82
CA PHE A 106 5.49 -10.01 12.92
C PHE A 106 5.55 -11.09 14.00
N SER A 107 4.89 -10.91 15.15
CA SER A 107 4.91 -11.88 16.24
C SER A 107 4.37 -13.25 15.85
N LYS A 108 3.50 -13.33 14.84
CA LYS A 108 2.96 -14.60 14.33
C LYS A 108 4.01 -15.45 13.58
N LYS A 109 5.14 -14.87 13.19
CA LYS A 109 6.23 -15.54 12.44
C LYS A 109 7.58 -15.47 13.16
N ALA A 110 7.81 -14.43 13.96
CA ALA A 110 9.04 -14.23 14.71
C ALA A 110 9.09 -15.09 15.98
N LYS A 111 10.30 -15.48 16.38
CA LYS A 111 10.54 -16.03 17.71
C LYS A 111 10.27 -15.01 18.81
N GLN A 112 10.63 -13.75 18.59
CA GLN A 112 10.44 -12.64 19.50
C GLN A 112 10.40 -11.33 18.71
N VAL A 113 9.53 -10.41 19.12
CA VAL A 113 9.45 -9.04 18.63
C VAL A 113 9.74 -8.08 19.78
N TRP A 114 10.62 -7.12 19.55
CA TRP A 114 10.88 -6.01 20.43
C TRP A 114 10.21 -4.77 19.85
N TYR A 115 9.15 -4.33 20.51
CA TYR A 115 8.37 -3.15 20.15
C TYR A 115 8.91 -1.93 20.90
N HIS A 116 9.38 -0.92 20.16
CA HIS A 116 9.87 0.33 20.72
C HIS A 116 8.99 1.49 20.25
N GLU A 117 8.55 2.30 21.17
CA GLU A 117 7.69 3.45 20.91
C GLU A 117 8.03 4.59 21.90
N MET A 118 8.07 5.83 21.38
CA MET A 118 8.40 7.01 22.18
C MET A 118 7.25 7.51 23.06
N GLN A 119 6.01 7.26 22.64
CA GLN A 119 4.81 7.72 23.35
C GLN A 119 4.38 6.70 24.41
N GLU A 120 4.53 7.06 25.70
CA GLU A 120 4.17 6.20 26.83
C GLU A 120 2.74 5.68 26.76
N LYS A 121 1.77 6.53 26.35
CA LYS A 121 0.35 6.14 26.22
C LYS A 121 0.17 5.01 25.19
N LEU A 122 0.93 5.01 24.09
CA LEU A 122 0.89 3.93 23.11
C LEU A 122 1.55 2.66 23.65
N CYS A 123 2.64 2.78 24.41
CA CYS A 123 3.29 1.62 25.05
C CYS A 123 2.36 0.91 26.05
N ILE A 124 1.69 1.68 26.92
CA ILE A 124 0.73 1.13 27.91
C ILE A 124 -0.42 0.42 27.16
N ALA A 125 -0.97 1.03 26.13
CA ALA A 125 -2.03 0.43 25.33
C ALA A 125 -1.55 -0.81 24.57
N ALA A 126 -0.34 -0.76 23.97
CA ALA A 126 0.25 -1.88 23.25
C ALA A 126 0.47 -3.10 24.16
N GLU A 127 1.00 -2.90 25.36
CA GLU A 127 1.20 -3.98 26.34
C GLU A 127 -0.12 -4.67 26.69
N HIS A 128 -1.16 -3.90 27.02
CA HIS A 128 -2.50 -4.42 27.26
C HIS A 128 -3.07 -5.14 26.04
N ASN A 129 -2.96 -4.53 24.85
CA ASN A 129 -3.52 -5.07 23.61
C ASN A 129 -2.83 -6.38 23.21
N PHE A 130 -1.50 -6.47 23.33
CA PHE A 130 -0.77 -7.70 23.00
C PHE A 130 -1.13 -8.84 23.94
N GLN A 131 -1.35 -8.56 25.23
CA GLN A 131 -1.87 -9.55 26.18
C GLN A 131 -3.28 -10.03 25.76
N SER A 132 -4.19 -9.09 25.43
CA SER A 132 -5.55 -9.41 24.99
C SER A 132 -5.59 -10.16 23.64
N LEU A 133 -4.54 -10.04 22.83
CA LEU A 133 -4.35 -10.73 21.55
C LEU A 133 -3.52 -12.01 21.66
N ASN A 134 -3.15 -12.45 22.88
CA ASN A 134 -2.29 -13.60 23.16
C ASN A 134 -0.94 -13.56 22.42
N ALA A 135 -0.35 -12.37 22.30
CA ALA A 135 0.95 -12.17 21.66
C ALA A 135 2.07 -12.08 22.70
N GLU A 136 2.33 -13.20 23.40
CA GLU A 136 3.26 -13.29 24.54
C GLU A 136 4.74 -13.11 24.17
N ASN A 137 5.07 -13.21 22.87
CA ASN A 137 6.43 -13.06 22.35
C ASN A 137 6.78 -11.62 21.95
N ILE A 138 5.98 -10.61 22.34
CA ILE A 138 6.28 -9.21 22.13
C ILE A 138 6.76 -8.58 23.44
N VAL A 139 7.92 -7.92 23.38
CA VAL A 139 8.48 -7.14 24.50
C VAL A 139 8.30 -5.66 24.20
N VAL A 140 7.57 -4.96 25.06
CA VAL A 140 7.31 -3.53 24.91
C VAL A 140 8.38 -2.71 25.62
N ARG A 141 8.89 -1.66 24.97
CA ARG A 141 9.85 -0.70 25.54
C ARG A 141 9.43 0.72 25.18
N ASN A 142 9.24 1.54 26.20
CA ASN A 142 9.02 2.98 26.01
C ASN A 142 10.38 3.68 25.88
N ILE A 143 10.86 3.81 24.68
CA ILE A 143 12.13 4.44 24.36
C ILE A 143 12.10 5.04 22.95
N ILE A 144 12.75 6.19 22.79
CA ILE A 144 12.93 6.82 21.47
C ILE A 144 14.19 6.29 20.79
N SER A 145 14.11 5.98 19.51
CA SER A 145 15.24 5.55 18.68
C SER A 145 16.01 6.74 18.17
N THR A 146 17.14 7.05 18.80
CA THR A 146 18.07 8.12 18.45
C THR A 146 19.50 7.56 18.32
N PRO A 147 20.47 8.34 17.77
CA PRO A 147 21.86 7.91 17.74
C PRO A 147 22.44 7.54 19.12
N GLU A 148 21.93 8.15 20.20
CA GLU A 148 22.40 7.91 21.57
C GLU A 148 21.82 6.65 22.17
N THR A 149 20.60 6.25 21.78
CA THR A 149 19.88 5.13 22.38
C THR A 149 19.97 3.84 21.58
N ILE A 150 20.20 3.92 20.26
CA ILE A 150 20.08 2.79 19.34
C ILE A 150 21.02 1.63 19.65
N ASP A 151 22.27 1.89 20.05
CA ASP A 151 23.21 0.83 20.39
C ASP A 151 22.78 0.03 21.65
N GLY A 152 22.18 0.70 22.63
CA GLY A 152 21.59 0.06 23.81
C GLY A 152 20.36 -0.79 23.45
N ILE A 153 19.45 -0.25 22.66
CA ILE A 153 18.25 -0.93 22.15
C ILE A 153 18.64 -2.23 21.45
N LEU A 154 19.57 -2.15 20.49
CA LEU A 154 19.93 -3.29 19.66
C LEU A 154 20.81 -4.32 20.39
N SER A 155 21.61 -3.89 21.39
CA SER A 155 22.38 -4.80 22.25
C SER A 155 21.46 -5.62 23.15
N GLU A 156 20.34 -5.06 23.63
CA GLU A 156 19.33 -5.77 24.41
C GLU A 156 18.52 -6.73 23.51
N ALA A 157 17.96 -6.23 22.41
CA ALA A 157 17.07 -6.98 21.53
C ALA A 157 17.79 -8.08 20.73
N ARG A 158 19.05 -7.86 20.34
CA ARG A 158 19.85 -8.73 19.46
C ARG A 158 19.05 -9.22 18.26
N PRO A 159 18.51 -8.30 17.43
CA PRO A 159 17.61 -8.67 16.36
C PRO A 159 18.36 -9.24 15.15
N ASP A 160 17.70 -10.15 14.43
CA ASP A 160 18.09 -10.58 13.09
C ASP A 160 17.65 -9.57 12.03
N ILE A 161 16.51 -8.89 12.30
CA ILE A 161 15.89 -7.90 11.42
C ILE A 161 15.49 -6.69 12.25
N VAL A 162 15.83 -5.50 11.78
CA VAL A 162 15.28 -4.23 12.29
C VAL A 162 14.19 -3.76 11.34
N TYR A 163 13.00 -3.48 11.87
CA TYR A 163 11.90 -2.86 11.15
C TYR A 163 11.75 -1.39 11.53
N MET A 164 11.48 -0.55 10.54
CA MET A 164 11.22 0.89 10.73
C MET A 164 10.09 1.36 9.80
N ASP A 165 9.12 2.07 10.37
CA ASP A 165 8.07 2.84 9.66
C ASP A 165 8.14 4.31 10.10
N PRO A 166 9.19 5.05 9.66
CA PRO A 166 9.44 6.38 10.18
C PRO A 166 8.36 7.36 9.72
N ALA A 167 7.82 8.14 10.66
CA ALA A 167 6.84 9.17 10.40
C ALA A 167 7.50 10.41 9.78
N ARG A 168 6.79 11.10 8.90
CA ARG A 168 7.25 12.37 8.33
C ARG A 168 7.27 13.47 9.38
N ARG A 169 8.37 14.22 9.47
CA ARG A 169 8.46 15.44 10.29
C ARG A 169 7.71 16.59 9.60
N GLY A 170 6.77 17.20 10.29
CA GLY A 170 6.24 18.51 9.94
C GLY A 170 4.91 18.54 9.20
N GLU A 171 4.18 19.60 9.57
CA GLU A 171 3.05 20.16 8.86
C GLU A 171 3.58 20.90 7.62
N GLY A 172 3.30 20.41 6.46
CA GLY A 172 3.63 21.19 5.28
C GLY A 172 3.30 20.45 4.02
N GLY A 173 2.35 20.95 3.26
CA GLY A 173 1.88 20.46 1.96
C GLY A 173 2.94 20.40 0.86
N LYS A 174 4.18 20.03 1.18
CA LYS A 174 5.19 19.72 0.18
C LYS A 174 4.75 18.49 -0.60
N LYS A 175 4.72 18.61 -1.91
CA LYS A 175 4.27 17.56 -2.85
C LYS A 175 5.23 16.37 -2.96
N MET A 176 6.46 16.48 -2.45
CA MET A 176 7.49 15.46 -2.56
C MET A 176 7.82 14.86 -1.19
N PHE A 177 7.90 13.53 -1.13
CA PHE A 177 8.35 12.80 0.06
C PHE A 177 9.88 12.71 0.03
N LEU A 178 10.54 13.20 1.07
CA LEU A 178 11.98 13.08 1.27
C LEU A 178 12.26 12.20 2.48
N ILE A 179 13.17 11.24 2.32
CA ILE A 179 13.55 10.31 3.39
C ILE A 179 14.26 11.04 4.54
N GLU A 180 14.92 12.16 4.26
CA GLU A 180 15.57 13.03 5.23
C GLU A 180 14.59 13.73 6.18
N GLU A 181 13.32 13.83 5.79
CA GLU A 181 12.27 14.47 6.60
C GLU A 181 11.58 13.47 7.54
N CYS A 182 12.09 12.25 7.66
CA CYS A 182 11.47 11.19 8.47
C CYS A 182 12.03 11.12 9.90
N THR A 183 11.21 10.65 10.84
CA THR A 183 11.60 10.37 12.23
C THR A 183 11.13 8.96 12.62
N PRO A 184 12.03 8.11 13.16
CA PRO A 184 13.48 8.30 13.30
C PRO A 184 14.19 8.44 11.95
N ASP A 185 15.34 9.15 11.95
CA ASP A 185 16.13 9.38 10.75
C ASP A 185 16.93 8.12 10.38
N VAL A 186 16.42 7.37 9.42
CA VAL A 186 17.05 6.13 8.96
C VAL A 186 18.45 6.35 8.38
N LEU A 187 18.71 7.50 7.73
CA LEU A 187 20.01 7.79 7.12
C LEU A 187 21.10 7.98 8.18
N THR A 188 20.74 8.58 9.31
CA THR A 188 21.63 8.72 10.46
C THR A 188 21.82 7.41 11.21
N LEU A 189 20.75 6.60 11.38
CA LEU A 189 20.78 5.39 12.20
C LEU A 189 21.30 4.16 11.49
N LYS A 190 21.20 4.06 10.17
CA LYS A 190 21.48 2.83 9.41
C LYS A 190 22.86 2.21 9.67
N GLU A 191 23.91 3.01 9.78
CA GLU A 191 25.27 2.52 10.00
C GLU A 191 25.42 1.94 11.42
N GLN A 192 24.77 2.55 12.43
CA GLN A 192 24.73 2.01 13.77
C GLN A 192 23.91 0.70 13.81
N ILE A 193 22.75 0.67 13.15
CA ILE A 193 21.93 -0.54 13.06
C ILE A 193 22.70 -1.67 12.42
N PHE A 194 23.44 -1.42 11.33
CA PHE A 194 24.23 -2.42 10.63
C PHE A 194 25.43 -2.97 11.44
N ARG A 195 25.86 -2.31 12.51
CA ARG A 195 26.83 -2.91 13.45
C ARG A 195 26.24 -4.07 14.24
N HIS A 196 24.93 -4.03 14.55
CA HIS A 196 24.22 -4.99 15.38
C HIS A 196 23.41 -6.03 14.58
N CYS A 197 22.95 -5.66 13.40
CA CYS A 197 22.00 -6.43 12.61
C CYS A 197 22.40 -6.41 11.13
N ARG A 198 22.16 -7.52 10.42
CA ARG A 198 22.44 -7.60 8.98
C ARG A 198 21.32 -6.95 8.15
N TYR A 199 20.05 -7.07 8.58
CA TYR A 199 18.92 -6.72 7.75
C TYR A 199 18.09 -5.58 8.34
N ILE A 200 17.71 -4.64 7.47
CA ILE A 200 16.73 -3.60 7.79
C ILE A 200 15.56 -3.77 6.81
N LEU A 201 14.34 -3.82 7.35
CA LEU A 201 13.11 -3.72 6.58
C LEU A 201 12.50 -2.34 6.83
N LEU A 202 12.62 -1.46 5.86
CA LEU A 202 12.17 -0.07 5.94
C LEU A 202 10.86 0.09 5.19
N LYS A 203 9.83 0.61 5.85
CA LYS A 203 8.57 1.02 5.22
C LYS A 203 8.59 2.50 4.92
N LEU A 204 8.22 2.88 3.71
CA LEU A 204 8.08 4.26 3.28
C LEU A 204 6.71 4.52 2.67
N SER A 205 6.32 5.78 2.65
CA SER A 205 5.14 6.25 1.93
C SER A 205 5.19 5.85 0.45
N PRO A 206 4.05 5.46 -0.17
CA PRO A 206 3.98 5.21 -1.62
C PRO A 206 4.32 6.45 -2.47
N MET A 207 4.36 7.64 -1.86
CA MET A 207 4.77 8.89 -2.53
C MET A 207 6.29 9.02 -2.69
N ALA A 208 7.09 8.20 -1.99
CA ALA A 208 8.55 8.25 -2.10
C ALA A 208 9.01 7.89 -3.52
N ASP A 209 10.03 8.59 -4.00
CA ASP A 209 10.74 8.20 -5.22
C ASP A 209 11.70 7.05 -4.91
N ILE A 210 11.51 5.93 -5.60
CA ILE A 210 12.26 4.68 -5.35
C ILE A 210 13.77 4.88 -5.62
N THR A 211 14.08 5.46 -6.76
CA THR A 211 15.48 5.66 -7.19
C THR A 211 16.22 6.60 -6.23
N MET A 212 15.58 7.71 -5.86
CA MET A 212 16.14 8.65 -4.93
C MET A 212 16.31 8.05 -3.54
N ALA A 213 15.30 7.34 -3.03
CA ALA A 213 15.37 6.68 -1.72
C ALA A 213 16.50 5.65 -1.68
N CYS A 214 16.61 4.75 -2.65
CA CYS A 214 17.66 3.75 -2.73
C CYS A 214 19.06 4.37 -2.88
N SER A 215 19.19 5.46 -3.65
CA SER A 215 20.46 6.20 -3.77
C SER A 215 20.90 6.78 -2.43
N ARG A 216 19.97 7.39 -1.66
CA ARG A 216 20.24 7.94 -0.33
C ARG A 216 20.60 6.87 0.71
N LEU A 217 20.02 5.68 0.57
CA LEU A 217 20.33 4.55 1.44
C LEU A 217 21.70 3.91 1.17
N GLY A 218 22.38 4.29 0.08
CA GLY A 218 23.81 4.02 -0.10
C GLY A 218 24.13 2.61 -0.62
N GLY A 219 23.37 2.08 -1.58
CA GLY A 219 23.69 0.82 -2.27
C GLY A 219 23.47 -0.45 -1.45
N LYS A 220 22.82 -0.35 -0.29
CA LYS A 220 22.47 -1.50 0.57
C LYS A 220 21.04 -2.00 0.35
N CYS A 221 20.29 -1.37 -0.55
CA CYS A 221 18.99 -1.85 -0.96
C CYS A 221 19.13 -3.15 -1.75
N ARG A 222 18.52 -4.23 -1.30
CA ARG A 222 18.50 -5.52 -1.97
C ARG A 222 17.21 -5.71 -2.77
N GLU A 223 16.08 -5.40 -2.15
CA GLU A 223 14.77 -5.48 -2.80
C GLU A 223 13.90 -4.29 -2.39
N VAL A 224 13.04 -3.85 -3.31
CA VAL A 224 12.01 -2.85 -3.08
C VAL A 224 10.66 -3.45 -3.45
N HIS A 225 9.77 -3.62 -2.48
CA HIS A 225 8.42 -4.10 -2.71
C HIS A 225 7.45 -2.92 -2.77
N ILE A 226 6.70 -2.84 -3.85
CA ILE A 226 5.62 -1.88 -4.03
C ILE A 226 4.33 -2.65 -3.75
N VAL A 227 3.68 -2.36 -2.63
CA VAL A 227 2.51 -3.11 -2.19
C VAL A 227 1.25 -2.29 -2.44
N ALA A 228 0.34 -2.84 -3.25
CA ALA A 228 -0.96 -2.27 -3.53
C ALA A 228 -2.08 -3.22 -3.10
N THR A 229 -3.19 -2.65 -2.67
CA THR A 229 -4.44 -3.39 -2.36
C THR A 229 -5.63 -2.45 -2.49
N GLY A 230 -6.79 -2.98 -2.87
CA GLY A 230 -8.00 -2.18 -3.03
C GLY A 230 -7.89 -1.08 -4.10
N GLY A 231 -7.02 -1.26 -5.11
CA GLY A 231 -6.81 -0.30 -6.18
C GLY A 231 -5.92 0.90 -5.80
N GLU A 232 -5.18 0.83 -4.70
CA GLU A 232 -4.25 1.88 -4.24
C GLU A 232 -2.89 1.30 -3.87
N CYS A 233 -1.82 2.02 -4.21
CA CYS A 233 -0.51 1.73 -3.68
C CYS A 233 -0.46 2.17 -2.20
N LYS A 234 -0.22 1.23 -1.29
CA LYS A 234 -0.30 1.47 0.16
C LYS A 234 1.05 1.79 0.78
N GLU A 235 2.10 1.11 0.37
CA GLU A 235 3.43 1.26 0.98
C GLU A 235 4.54 0.80 0.04
N LEU A 236 5.73 1.32 0.29
CA LEU A 236 6.99 0.81 -0.24
C LEU A 236 7.73 0.11 0.91
N LEU A 237 8.20 -1.11 0.68
CA LEU A 237 9.03 -1.84 1.63
C LEU A 237 10.41 -2.01 1.02
N ILE A 238 11.44 -1.50 1.69
CA ILE A 238 12.83 -1.62 1.24
C ILE A 238 13.53 -2.61 2.15
N TRP A 239 13.92 -3.76 1.59
CA TRP A 239 14.80 -4.69 2.27
C TRP A 239 16.24 -4.28 2.02
N MET A 240 16.93 -3.88 3.06
CA MET A 240 18.36 -3.57 3.06
C MET A 240 19.15 -4.74 3.64
N ASP A 241 20.25 -5.07 3.02
CA ASP A 241 21.21 -6.09 3.48
C ASP A 241 22.60 -5.45 3.56
N ARG A 242 23.24 -5.48 4.74
CA ARG A 242 24.58 -4.94 4.96
C ARG A 242 25.61 -5.46 3.97
N GLU A 243 25.48 -6.73 3.56
CA GLU A 243 26.41 -7.39 2.67
C GLU A 243 26.08 -7.20 1.18
N TRP A 244 24.92 -6.59 0.86
CA TRP A 244 24.51 -6.39 -0.53
C TRP A 244 25.36 -5.33 -1.22
N ALA A 245 25.75 -5.61 -2.48
CA ALA A 245 26.50 -4.71 -3.33
C ALA A 245 26.03 -4.73 -4.80
N GLY A 246 24.90 -5.38 -5.07
CA GLY A 246 24.32 -5.49 -6.41
C GLY A 246 23.28 -4.43 -6.74
N GLU A 247 22.72 -4.51 -7.94
CA GLU A 247 21.52 -3.78 -8.32
C GLU A 247 20.32 -4.33 -7.51
N TYR A 248 19.43 -3.44 -7.05
CA TYR A 248 18.25 -3.88 -6.31
C TYR A 248 17.14 -4.36 -7.25
N THR A 249 16.39 -5.35 -6.80
CA THR A 249 15.19 -5.84 -7.47
C THR A 249 13.98 -5.03 -7.04
N ILE A 250 13.14 -4.63 -7.99
CA ILE A 250 11.82 -4.01 -7.73
C ILE A 250 10.79 -5.11 -7.89
N THR A 251 9.91 -5.26 -6.90
CA THR A 251 8.81 -6.23 -6.90
C THR A 251 7.48 -5.51 -6.74
N ALA A 252 6.69 -5.46 -7.80
CA ALA A 252 5.33 -4.95 -7.76
C ALA A 252 4.38 -6.05 -7.30
N VAL A 253 3.56 -5.77 -6.28
CA VAL A 253 2.67 -6.74 -5.63
C VAL A 253 1.26 -6.15 -5.52
N GLU A 254 0.31 -6.82 -6.15
CA GLU A 254 -1.13 -6.54 -5.98
C GLU A 254 -1.71 -7.57 -5.00
N LEU A 255 -2.02 -7.14 -3.78
CA LEU A 255 -2.66 -8.02 -2.80
C LEU A 255 -4.14 -8.21 -3.18
N PRO A 256 -4.59 -9.45 -3.42
CA PRO A 256 -5.96 -9.71 -3.82
C PRO A 256 -6.95 -9.49 -2.68
N SER A 257 -8.23 -9.28 -3.02
CA SER A 257 -9.31 -9.41 -2.07
C SER A 257 -9.34 -10.87 -1.58
N GLY A 258 -9.32 -11.09 -0.27
CA GLY A 258 -9.24 -12.42 0.33
C GLY A 258 -7.81 -12.91 0.61
N TYR A 259 -6.78 -12.03 0.43
CA TYR A 259 -5.47 -12.32 1.02
C TYR A 259 -5.61 -12.48 2.55
N PRO A 260 -5.04 -13.53 3.22
CA PRO A 260 -3.91 -14.34 2.78
C PRO A 260 -4.25 -15.70 2.12
N ASP A 261 -5.50 -16.03 1.87
CA ASP A 261 -5.90 -17.34 1.35
C ASP A 261 -5.41 -17.59 -0.10
N MET A 262 -4.94 -16.54 -0.76
CA MET A 262 -4.38 -16.59 -2.10
C MET A 262 -3.00 -15.93 -2.12
N ASP A 263 -2.03 -16.58 -2.74
CA ASP A 263 -0.72 -15.97 -2.98
C ASP A 263 -0.87 -14.76 -3.91
N PRO A 264 -0.26 -13.62 -3.56
CA PRO A 264 -0.34 -12.44 -4.39
C PRO A 264 0.52 -12.60 -5.65
N ALA A 265 -0.02 -12.19 -6.80
CA ALA A 265 0.80 -12.07 -7.98
C ALA A 265 1.88 -11.00 -7.77
N SER A 266 3.08 -11.31 -8.19
CA SER A 266 4.22 -10.40 -8.10
C SER A 266 4.96 -10.33 -9.44
N PHE A 267 5.44 -9.11 -9.75
CA PHE A 267 6.23 -8.85 -10.93
C PHE A 267 7.56 -8.25 -10.49
N SER A 268 8.64 -9.03 -10.61
CA SER A 268 9.98 -8.66 -10.14
C SER A 268 10.91 -8.38 -11.30
N PHE A 269 11.73 -7.32 -11.19
CA PHE A 269 12.70 -6.92 -12.22
C PHE A 269 13.77 -6.01 -11.62
N CYS A 270 14.90 -5.86 -12.34
CA CYS A 270 15.89 -4.83 -12.07
C CYS A 270 15.69 -3.63 -13.00
N SER A 271 16.11 -2.43 -12.58
CA SER A 271 15.90 -1.23 -13.40
C SER A 271 16.66 -1.29 -14.74
N SER A 272 17.75 -2.04 -14.80
CA SER A 272 18.50 -2.33 -16.03
C SER A 272 17.66 -3.10 -17.06
N GLU A 273 16.77 -4.01 -16.63
CA GLU A 273 15.90 -4.77 -17.54
C GLU A 273 14.87 -3.85 -18.21
N GLU A 274 14.22 -2.93 -17.48
CA GLU A 274 13.27 -1.97 -18.09
C GLU A 274 13.96 -1.04 -19.10
N LYS A 275 15.23 -0.65 -18.83
CA LYS A 275 15.99 0.23 -19.75
C LYS A 275 16.26 -0.39 -21.11
N ILE A 276 16.45 -1.72 -21.16
CA ILE A 276 16.73 -2.47 -22.40
C ILE A 276 15.45 -3.05 -23.02
N ALA A 277 14.38 -3.17 -22.25
CA ALA A 277 13.13 -3.72 -22.73
C ALA A 277 12.52 -2.88 -23.87
N THR A 278 12.01 -3.57 -24.88
CA THR A 278 11.41 -2.95 -26.05
C THR A 278 9.92 -3.31 -26.12
N ALA A 279 9.06 -2.30 -26.21
CA ALA A 279 7.63 -2.49 -26.38
C ALA A 279 7.21 -2.25 -27.81
N SER A 280 6.50 -3.21 -28.40
CA SER A 280 5.92 -3.03 -29.72
C SER A 280 4.71 -2.08 -29.66
N THR A 281 4.80 -0.98 -30.41
CA THR A 281 3.65 -0.09 -30.72
C THR A 281 3.23 -0.31 -32.16
N ARG A 282 3.12 -1.57 -32.62
CA ARG A 282 2.81 -1.87 -34.01
C ARG A 282 1.53 -1.17 -34.44
N PRO A 283 1.52 -0.51 -35.61
CA PRO A 283 0.28 -0.01 -36.21
C PRO A 283 -0.62 -1.21 -36.50
N ARG A 284 -1.69 -1.37 -35.73
CA ARG A 284 -2.79 -2.28 -36.07
C ARG A 284 -3.93 -1.44 -36.57
N ASN A 285 -4.55 -1.88 -37.66
CA ASN A 285 -5.70 -1.22 -38.22
C ASN A 285 -6.89 -1.26 -37.26
N ASP A 286 -6.98 -2.30 -36.45
CA ASP A 286 -8.04 -2.48 -35.45
C ASP A 286 -7.48 -2.70 -34.05
N VAL A 287 -8.04 -1.99 -33.07
CA VAL A 287 -7.83 -2.23 -31.62
C VAL A 287 -8.96 -3.13 -31.16
N SER A 288 -8.66 -4.41 -30.98
CA SER A 288 -9.64 -5.47 -30.65
C SER A 288 -9.11 -6.41 -29.58
N GLY A 289 -9.93 -7.32 -29.11
CA GLY A 289 -9.59 -8.30 -28.09
C GLY A 289 -9.75 -7.75 -26.69
N PHE A 290 -8.68 -7.69 -25.93
CA PHE A 290 -8.69 -7.31 -24.50
C PHE A 290 -7.78 -6.11 -24.25
N LEU A 291 -8.26 -5.18 -23.43
CA LEU A 291 -7.51 -4.04 -22.92
C LEU A 291 -7.05 -4.39 -21.49
N PHE A 292 -5.75 -4.28 -21.24
CA PHE A 292 -5.16 -4.43 -19.90
C PHE A 292 -4.80 -3.06 -19.33
N GLU A 293 -5.32 -2.78 -18.15
CA GLU A 293 -4.96 -1.66 -17.27
C GLU A 293 -4.10 -2.19 -16.12
N PRO A 294 -2.79 -1.89 -16.07
CA PRO A 294 -1.94 -2.36 -14.98
C PRO A 294 -2.41 -1.85 -13.62
N GLY A 295 -2.22 -2.68 -12.61
CA GLY A 295 -2.48 -2.34 -11.22
C GLY A 295 -1.59 -1.22 -10.71
N LYS A 296 -1.90 -0.74 -9.52
CA LYS A 296 -1.22 0.45 -8.96
C LYS A 296 0.24 0.16 -8.58
N ALA A 297 0.57 -1.07 -8.19
CA ALA A 297 1.94 -1.47 -7.92
C ALA A 297 2.79 -1.44 -9.20
N LEU A 298 2.32 -2.02 -10.29
CA LEU A 298 2.99 -1.99 -11.60
C LEU A 298 3.15 -0.56 -12.12
N MET A 299 2.11 0.25 -11.99
CA MET A 299 2.16 1.67 -12.40
C MET A 299 3.21 2.46 -11.61
N LYS A 300 3.35 2.20 -10.30
CA LYS A 300 4.38 2.82 -9.46
C LYS A 300 5.77 2.27 -9.73
N ALA A 301 5.88 0.99 -10.11
CA ALA A 301 7.14 0.34 -10.44
C ALA A 301 7.81 0.91 -11.70
N GLY A 302 7.01 1.41 -12.65
CA GLY A 302 7.53 2.04 -13.87
C GLY A 302 8.05 1.07 -14.92
N CYS A 303 7.69 -0.22 -14.85
CA CYS A 303 8.17 -1.27 -15.76
C CYS A 303 7.32 -1.38 -17.04
N PHE A 304 7.09 -0.25 -17.71
CA PHE A 304 6.09 -0.13 -18.79
C PHE A 304 6.42 -0.89 -20.07
N ASN A 305 7.70 -0.99 -20.43
CA ASN A 305 8.11 -1.75 -21.60
C ASN A 305 8.25 -3.22 -21.27
N LEU A 306 8.78 -3.52 -20.08
CA LEU A 306 9.01 -4.88 -19.63
C LEU A 306 7.69 -5.67 -19.43
N ILE A 307 6.61 -5.01 -18.99
CA ILE A 307 5.27 -5.61 -18.97
C ILE A 307 4.87 -6.04 -20.40
N ALA A 308 5.03 -5.14 -21.39
CA ALA A 308 4.69 -5.46 -22.75
C ALA A 308 5.53 -6.61 -23.32
N GLU A 309 6.82 -6.64 -23.04
CA GLU A 309 7.74 -7.68 -23.48
C GLU A 309 7.44 -9.04 -22.82
N ARG A 310 7.37 -9.11 -21.48
CA ARG A 310 7.19 -10.37 -20.77
C ARG A 310 5.84 -11.04 -21.00
N PHE A 311 4.78 -10.26 -21.15
CA PHE A 311 3.44 -10.77 -21.45
C PHE A 311 3.12 -10.77 -22.94
N ASP A 312 4.08 -10.37 -23.78
CA ASP A 312 3.89 -10.21 -25.24
C ASP A 312 2.62 -9.44 -25.59
N LEU A 313 2.54 -8.21 -25.06
CA LEU A 313 1.42 -7.30 -25.27
C LEU A 313 1.80 -6.16 -26.21
N MET A 314 0.81 -5.60 -26.87
CA MET A 314 0.96 -4.39 -27.65
C MET A 314 0.62 -3.16 -26.78
N LYS A 315 1.52 -2.16 -26.71
CA LYS A 315 1.21 -0.85 -26.11
C LYS A 315 0.34 -0.02 -27.04
N LEU A 316 -0.65 0.68 -26.51
CA LEU A 316 -1.43 1.65 -27.29
C LEU A 316 -0.64 2.92 -27.61
N GLY A 317 0.29 3.29 -26.75
CA GLY A 317 1.17 4.44 -26.92
C GLY A 317 2.26 4.47 -25.88
N VAL A 318 3.38 5.15 -26.16
CA VAL A 318 4.56 5.22 -25.28
C VAL A 318 4.20 5.67 -23.86
N SER A 319 3.35 6.69 -23.74
CA SER A 319 2.96 7.28 -22.44
C SER A 319 1.55 6.90 -21.97
N THR A 320 0.82 6.07 -22.70
CA THR A 320 -0.58 5.77 -22.38
C THR A 320 -0.69 4.68 -21.31
N HIS A 321 0.27 3.74 -21.29
CA HIS A 321 0.37 2.64 -20.32
C HIS A 321 -0.90 1.78 -20.23
N TYR A 322 -1.55 1.59 -21.38
CA TYR A 322 -2.58 0.59 -21.62
C TYR A 322 -2.09 -0.36 -22.68
N TYR A 323 -2.45 -1.63 -22.53
CA TYR A 323 -1.95 -2.71 -23.37
C TYR A 323 -3.09 -3.49 -23.97
N VAL A 324 -2.85 -4.10 -25.12
CA VAL A 324 -3.86 -4.86 -25.84
C VAL A 324 -3.33 -6.24 -26.21
N THR A 325 -4.18 -7.24 -26.08
CA THR A 325 -3.95 -8.60 -26.56
C THR A 325 -5.22 -9.17 -27.17
N GLU A 326 -5.08 -10.01 -28.20
CA GLU A 326 -6.22 -10.78 -28.76
C GLU A 326 -6.36 -12.18 -28.11
N SER A 327 -5.38 -12.56 -27.29
CA SER A 327 -5.34 -13.86 -26.64
C SER A 327 -6.14 -13.88 -25.33
N THR A 328 -7.16 -14.72 -25.27
CA THR A 328 -7.93 -14.99 -24.05
C THR A 328 -7.03 -15.55 -22.93
N ALA A 329 -6.11 -16.46 -23.27
CA ALA A 329 -5.19 -17.04 -22.29
C ALA A 329 -4.32 -15.95 -21.61
N LYS A 330 -3.79 -15.00 -22.38
CA LYS A 330 -3.06 -13.85 -21.82
C LYS A 330 -3.96 -12.93 -21.01
N ALA A 331 -5.18 -12.71 -21.44
CA ALA A 331 -6.16 -11.92 -20.70
C ALA A 331 -6.44 -12.53 -19.31
N ASP A 332 -6.53 -13.85 -19.21
CA ASP A 332 -6.67 -14.56 -17.92
C ASP A 332 -5.40 -14.45 -17.07
N GLU A 333 -4.23 -14.63 -17.67
CA GLU A 333 -2.92 -14.49 -16.99
C GLU A 333 -2.73 -13.09 -16.39
N LEU A 334 -3.27 -12.04 -17.02
CA LEU A 334 -3.11 -10.66 -16.60
C LEU A 334 -4.03 -10.22 -15.44
N LYS A 335 -5.11 -10.96 -15.15
CA LYS A 335 -6.10 -10.58 -14.11
C LYS A 335 -5.50 -10.32 -12.73
N PRO A 336 -4.51 -11.10 -12.25
CA PRO A 336 -3.89 -10.85 -10.95
C PRO A 336 -3.03 -9.57 -10.91
N TYR A 337 -2.63 -9.05 -12.05
CA TYR A 337 -1.73 -7.89 -12.17
C TYR A 337 -2.45 -6.56 -12.44
N GLY A 338 -3.77 -6.59 -12.62
CA GLY A 338 -4.53 -5.38 -12.90
C GLY A 338 -5.95 -5.64 -13.35
N LYS A 339 -6.46 -4.75 -14.19
CA LYS A 339 -7.82 -4.86 -14.73
C LYS A 339 -7.77 -5.23 -16.19
N VAL A 340 -8.56 -6.23 -16.56
CA VAL A 340 -8.74 -6.65 -17.96
C VAL A 340 -10.16 -6.34 -18.40
N TYR A 341 -10.28 -5.81 -19.62
CA TYR A 341 -11.55 -5.45 -20.22
C TYR A 341 -11.64 -6.06 -21.63
N MET A 342 -12.79 -6.61 -21.98
CA MET A 342 -13.09 -6.98 -23.36
C MET A 342 -13.44 -5.74 -24.16
N ILE A 343 -12.79 -5.54 -25.30
CA ILE A 343 -13.04 -4.40 -26.20
C ILE A 343 -14.26 -4.73 -27.06
N LEU A 344 -15.34 -3.96 -26.94
CA LEU A 344 -16.55 -4.07 -27.72
C LEU A 344 -16.44 -3.28 -29.03
N SER A 345 -15.85 -2.10 -28.97
CA SER A 345 -15.55 -1.29 -30.17
C SER A 345 -14.46 -0.26 -29.89
N ALA A 346 -13.77 0.16 -30.96
CA ALA A 346 -12.78 1.22 -30.97
C ALA A 346 -13.14 2.24 -32.03
N GLN A 347 -13.29 3.50 -31.66
CA GLN A 347 -13.74 4.59 -32.54
C GLN A 347 -12.82 5.81 -32.39
N PRO A 348 -12.73 6.69 -33.39
CA PRO A 348 -12.07 8.00 -33.20
C PRO A 348 -12.77 8.81 -32.10
N LEU A 349 -12.00 9.57 -31.32
CA LEU A 349 -12.55 10.48 -30.34
C LEU A 349 -13.02 11.79 -31.01
N ASP A 350 -14.16 11.75 -31.65
CA ASP A 350 -14.80 12.89 -32.30
C ASP A 350 -16.22 13.15 -31.75
N LYS A 351 -16.81 14.27 -32.15
CA LYS A 351 -18.15 14.67 -31.66
C LYS A 351 -19.24 13.65 -31.99
N ARG A 352 -19.14 12.99 -33.16
CA ARG A 352 -20.13 12.02 -33.65
C ARG A 352 -20.05 10.74 -32.80
N SER A 353 -18.84 10.21 -32.62
CA SER A 353 -18.58 9.01 -31.84
C SER A 353 -18.96 9.21 -30.38
N ILE A 354 -18.61 10.36 -29.79
CA ILE A 354 -18.99 10.71 -28.41
C ILE A 354 -20.52 10.69 -28.21
N LYS A 355 -21.25 11.37 -29.10
CA LYS A 355 -22.73 11.44 -29.05
C LYS A 355 -23.37 10.05 -29.22
N ALA A 356 -22.91 9.29 -30.22
CA ALA A 356 -23.42 7.95 -30.48
C ALA A 356 -23.17 6.99 -29.31
N THR A 357 -21.95 7.02 -28.75
CA THR A 357 -21.57 6.18 -27.61
C THR A 357 -22.38 6.52 -26.35
N GLY A 358 -22.54 7.82 -26.04
CA GLY A 358 -23.33 8.24 -24.89
C GLY A 358 -24.81 7.85 -25.00
N ALA A 359 -25.38 7.87 -26.19
CA ALA A 359 -26.75 7.40 -26.42
C ALA A 359 -26.89 5.87 -26.28
N ALA A 360 -25.86 5.10 -26.68
CA ALA A 360 -25.86 3.65 -26.61
C ALA A 360 -25.60 3.11 -25.20
N TYR A 361 -24.82 3.83 -24.39
CA TYR A 361 -24.40 3.42 -23.05
C TYR A 361 -24.63 4.56 -22.03
N PRO A 362 -25.88 4.84 -21.63
CA PRO A 362 -26.20 5.98 -20.78
C PRO A 362 -25.70 5.85 -19.35
N ARG A 363 -25.38 4.64 -18.89
CA ARG A 363 -24.82 4.35 -17.56
C ARG A 363 -23.49 3.66 -17.72
N ALA A 364 -22.41 4.45 -17.72
CA ALA A 364 -21.06 3.92 -17.97
C ALA A 364 -20.02 4.55 -17.05
N GLU A 365 -19.03 3.75 -16.68
CA GLU A 365 -17.79 4.29 -16.15
C GLU A 365 -16.96 4.93 -17.25
N VAL A 366 -16.28 6.04 -16.93
CA VAL A 366 -15.49 6.80 -17.89
C VAL A 366 -14.07 6.99 -17.37
N THR A 367 -13.09 6.80 -18.23
CA THR A 367 -11.67 7.08 -17.96
C THR A 367 -11.07 7.85 -19.12
N ALA A 368 -10.37 8.96 -18.84
CA ALA A 368 -9.62 9.72 -19.83
C ALA A 368 -8.13 9.69 -19.48
N ARG A 369 -7.26 9.37 -20.44
CA ARG A 369 -5.80 9.41 -20.26
C ARG A 369 -5.08 9.86 -21.51
N ASN A 370 -4.23 10.87 -21.35
CA ASN A 370 -3.39 11.44 -22.40
C ASN A 370 -4.17 12.00 -23.60
N ILE A 371 -5.42 12.40 -23.39
CA ILE A 371 -6.24 13.14 -24.35
C ILE A 371 -6.43 14.59 -23.90
N PRO A 372 -6.81 15.52 -24.77
CA PRO A 372 -6.99 16.95 -24.44
C PRO A 372 -8.23 17.26 -23.60
N MET A 373 -8.64 16.36 -22.72
CA MET A 373 -9.72 16.55 -21.77
C MET A 373 -9.59 15.57 -20.59
N ASP A 374 -10.06 15.97 -19.43
CA ASP A 374 -10.13 15.11 -18.25
C ASP A 374 -11.36 14.18 -18.29
N THR A 375 -11.42 13.26 -17.33
CA THR A 375 -12.48 12.26 -17.19
C THR A 375 -13.86 12.91 -17.02
N GLU A 376 -13.98 13.96 -16.23
CA GLU A 376 -15.26 14.63 -15.96
C GLU A 376 -15.77 15.38 -17.21
N THR A 377 -14.87 16.01 -17.95
CA THR A 377 -15.20 16.66 -19.22
C THR A 377 -15.67 15.65 -20.28
N LEU A 378 -14.99 14.49 -20.35
CA LEU A 378 -15.41 13.40 -21.25
C LEU A 378 -16.77 12.84 -20.84
N ARG A 379 -17.00 12.58 -19.55
CA ARG A 379 -18.29 12.10 -19.00
C ARG A 379 -19.44 13.06 -19.37
N LYS A 380 -19.23 14.36 -19.16
CA LYS A 380 -20.22 15.39 -19.52
C LYS A 380 -20.51 15.42 -21.00
N LYS A 381 -19.50 15.30 -21.87
CA LYS A 381 -19.68 15.27 -23.33
C LYS A 381 -20.40 14.02 -23.82
N LEU A 382 -20.15 12.88 -23.19
CA LEU A 382 -20.88 11.63 -23.42
C LEU A 382 -22.34 11.72 -22.94
N GLY A 383 -22.62 12.56 -21.92
CA GLY A 383 -23.94 12.66 -21.30
C GLY A 383 -24.31 11.41 -20.50
N VAL A 384 -23.31 10.71 -19.92
CA VAL A 384 -23.52 9.45 -19.20
C VAL A 384 -23.45 9.66 -17.67
N THR A 385 -24.21 8.85 -16.95
CA THR A 385 -24.10 8.71 -15.49
C THR A 385 -23.26 7.49 -15.13
N SER A 386 -22.75 7.45 -13.91
CA SER A 386 -22.01 6.28 -13.41
C SER A 386 -22.88 5.02 -13.45
N GLY A 387 -22.32 3.92 -13.92
CA GLY A 387 -22.99 2.64 -14.04
C GLY A 387 -22.13 1.59 -14.72
N ASP A 388 -22.69 0.40 -14.91
CA ASP A 388 -22.00 -0.83 -15.28
C ASP A 388 -22.33 -1.35 -16.71
N ASP A 389 -23.08 -0.60 -17.48
CA ASP A 389 -23.42 -1.00 -18.87
C ASP A 389 -22.15 -1.17 -19.73
N ALA A 390 -21.18 -0.28 -19.52
CA ALA A 390 -19.86 -0.30 -20.17
C ALA A 390 -18.82 0.48 -19.36
N HIS A 391 -17.53 0.26 -19.68
CA HIS A 391 -16.46 1.19 -19.31
C HIS A 391 -15.92 1.85 -20.58
N ILE A 392 -16.02 3.18 -20.65
CA ILE A 392 -15.64 3.97 -21.80
C ILE A 392 -14.29 4.63 -21.54
N PHE A 393 -13.29 4.31 -22.35
CA PHE A 393 -11.96 4.90 -22.27
C PHE A 393 -11.73 5.91 -23.39
N GLY A 394 -11.35 7.13 -23.02
CA GLY A 394 -10.75 8.10 -23.95
C GLY A 394 -9.22 8.01 -23.83
N LEU A 395 -8.53 7.44 -24.82
CA LEU A 395 -7.11 7.14 -24.77
C LEU A 395 -6.37 7.71 -25.97
N LYS A 396 -5.10 8.11 -25.79
CA LYS A 396 -4.21 8.42 -26.89
C LYS A 396 -3.53 7.14 -27.39
N SER A 397 -3.63 6.89 -28.68
CA SER A 397 -2.82 5.90 -29.39
C SER A 397 -1.80 6.62 -30.26
N ASP A 398 -0.55 6.16 -30.29
CA ASP A 398 0.50 6.77 -31.11
C ASP A 398 0.27 6.54 -32.62
N THR A 399 -0.48 5.50 -32.97
CA THR A 399 -0.74 5.14 -34.39
C THR A 399 -2.09 5.61 -34.90
N ARG A 400 -3.08 5.82 -34.05
CA ARG A 400 -4.47 6.16 -34.40
C ARG A 400 -4.98 7.47 -33.80
N GLY A 401 -4.13 8.22 -33.10
CA GLY A 401 -4.53 9.46 -32.46
C GLY A 401 -5.41 9.19 -31.20
N ASN A 402 -6.37 10.07 -30.96
CA ASN A 402 -7.25 9.93 -29.79
C ASN A 402 -8.40 8.95 -30.12
N LEU A 403 -8.53 7.91 -29.29
CA LEU A 403 -9.52 6.85 -29.43
C LEU A 403 -10.57 6.92 -28.31
N LEU A 404 -11.77 6.49 -28.64
CA LEU A 404 -12.84 6.14 -27.74
C LEU A 404 -12.99 4.62 -27.77
N LEU A 405 -12.62 3.94 -26.69
CA LEU A 405 -12.78 2.49 -26.56
C LEU A 405 -13.99 2.20 -25.68
N ILE A 406 -14.91 1.41 -26.18
CA ILE A 406 -16.05 0.90 -25.43
C ILE A 406 -15.70 -0.51 -24.99
N THR A 407 -15.77 -0.76 -23.70
CA THR A 407 -15.30 -2.02 -23.12
C THR A 407 -16.26 -2.54 -22.06
N ARG A 408 -16.12 -3.80 -21.73
CA ARG A 408 -16.78 -4.44 -20.58
C ARG A 408 -15.73 -5.15 -19.72
N ARG A 409 -15.91 -5.14 -18.40
CA ARG A 409 -15.03 -5.87 -17.49
C ARG A 409 -14.99 -7.35 -17.86
N TYR A 410 -13.77 -7.91 -17.97
CA TYR A 410 -13.53 -9.33 -18.31
C TYR A 410 -13.26 -10.18 -17.06
#